data_c5353ad60520e22e042dd5ee0a06ac96
#
_entry.id   c5353ad60520e22e042dd5ee0a06ac96
#
_cell.length_a   1.000
_cell.length_b   1.000
_cell.length_c   1.000
_cell.angle_alpha   90.00
_cell.angle_beta   90.00
_cell.angle_gamma   90.00
#
_symmetry.space_group_name_H-M   'P 1'
#
loop_
_entity.id
_entity.type
_entity.pdbx_description
1 polymer ?
#
loop_
_entity_poly.entity_id
_entity_poly.type
_entity_poly.pdbx_seq_one_letter_code
_entity_poly.pdbx_strand_id
1 'polypeptide(L)'
;MGKKMIYTNTPDVPGREIEEILGVVTGNVVQSKHVGRDIMASLKTIVGGEIKSYTEMLTEARHIAISRLVEEALKLEADAVVNLRFTTSSIMSGSSEILAYGTAVKLKP
;
A
#
# COMPACT_ATOMS: atom_id res chain seq x y z
N MET A 1 -13.85 -19.89 -3.80
CA MET A 1 -13.29 -19.14 -2.69
C MET A 1 -11.91 -18.63 -3.00
N GLY A 2 -11.71 -17.36 -2.70
CA GLY A 2 -10.45 -16.73 -3.00
C GLY A 2 -9.33 -17.19 -2.08
N LYS A 3 -8.14 -17.24 -2.62
CA LYS A 3 -6.92 -17.50 -1.88
C LYS A 3 -6.62 -16.30 -1.00
N LYS A 4 -6.31 -16.52 0.28
CA LYS A 4 -5.90 -15.45 1.15
C LYS A 4 -4.44 -15.07 0.85
N MET A 5 -4.23 -13.82 0.46
CA MET A 5 -2.88 -13.34 0.15
C MET A 5 -2.15 -12.97 1.44
N ILE A 6 -0.95 -13.52 1.60
CA ILE A 6 -0.05 -13.12 2.67
C ILE A 6 0.79 -11.97 2.14
N TYR A 7 0.88 -10.88 2.89
CA TYR A 7 1.81 -9.81 2.55
C TYR A 7 2.54 -9.36 3.82
N THR A 8 3.82 -9.13 3.68
CA THR A 8 4.69 -8.83 4.82
C THR A 8 5.86 -7.98 4.37
N ASN A 9 6.41 -7.22 5.31
CA ASN A 9 7.61 -6.44 5.02
C ASN A 9 8.90 -7.20 5.34
N THR A 10 8.78 -8.48 5.75
CA THR A 10 9.94 -9.34 5.99
C THR A 10 10.41 -9.95 4.67
N PRO A 11 11.68 -10.41 4.62
CA PRO A 11 12.21 -11.02 3.38
C PRO A 11 11.67 -12.41 3.11
N ASP A 12 11.03 -13.03 4.09
CA ASP A 12 10.46 -14.37 3.91
C ASP A 12 9.18 -14.51 4.73
N VAL A 13 8.50 -15.62 4.54
CA VAL A 13 7.30 -15.98 5.31
C VAL A 13 7.70 -17.07 6.29
N PRO A 14 7.66 -16.80 7.61
CA PRO A 14 8.05 -17.81 8.61
C PRO A 14 7.32 -19.14 8.43
N GLY A 15 8.07 -20.22 8.48
CA GLY A 15 7.51 -21.56 8.34
C GLY A 15 7.23 -22.00 6.91
N ARG A 16 7.51 -21.15 5.93
CA ARG A 16 7.28 -21.45 4.52
C ARG A 16 8.53 -21.09 3.71
N GLU A 17 8.83 -21.89 2.73
CA GLU A 17 9.96 -21.63 1.82
C GLU A 17 9.46 -20.99 0.53
N ILE A 18 10.20 -20.00 0.05
CA ILE A 18 9.94 -19.39 -1.25
C ILE A 18 10.44 -20.35 -2.32
N GLU A 19 9.55 -20.74 -3.21
CA GLU A 19 9.87 -21.62 -4.32
C GLU A 19 10.27 -20.85 -5.57
N GLU A 20 9.57 -19.74 -5.82
CA GLU A 20 9.76 -19.00 -7.06
C GLU A 20 9.44 -17.52 -6.84
N ILE A 21 10.26 -16.67 -7.43
CA ILE A 21 10.03 -15.22 -7.48
C ILE A 21 9.27 -14.93 -8.76
N LEU A 22 8.09 -14.32 -8.63
CA LEU A 22 7.23 -14.01 -9.78
C LEU A 22 7.48 -12.61 -10.33
N GLY A 23 7.98 -11.71 -9.50
CA GLY A 23 8.30 -10.36 -9.93
C GLY A 23 7.90 -9.31 -8.91
N VAL A 24 8.24 -8.07 -9.23
CA VAL A 24 7.89 -6.92 -8.40
C VAL A 24 6.45 -6.52 -8.73
N VAL A 25 5.67 -6.31 -7.68
CA VAL A 25 4.29 -5.82 -7.82
C VAL A 25 4.17 -4.48 -7.13
N THR A 26 3.28 -3.66 -7.63
CA THR A 26 3.06 -2.31 -7.11
C THR A 26 1.57 -2.03 -6.98
N GLY A 27 1.26 -1.07 -6.11
CA GLY A 27 -0.06 -0.49 -6.03
C GLY A 27 0.10 0.97 -5.63
N ASN A 28 -0.54 1.87 -6.35
CA ASN A 28 -0.36 3.29 -6.06
C ASN A 28 -1.67 4.04 -5.97
N VAL A 29 -1.62 5.15 -5.27
CA VAL A 29 -2.74 6.08 -5.12
C VAL A 29 -2.18 7.48 -5.27
N VAL A 30 -2.87 8.31 -6.04
CA VAL A 30 -2.53 9.72 -6.16
C VAL A 30 -3.54 10.51 -5.34
N GLN A 31 -3.06 11.30 -4.40
CA GLN A 31 -3.88 12.19 -3.59
C GLN A 31 -3.68 13.60 -4.09
N SER A 32 -4.76 14.34 -4.25
CA SER A 32 -4.71 15.69 -4.78
C SER A 32 -5.20 16.71 -3.76
N LYS A 33 -4.74 17.95 -3.94
CA LYS A 33 -5.13 19.09 -3.12
C LYS A 33 -6.64 19.36 -3.19
N HIS A 34 -7.28 19.01 -4.31
CA HIS A 34 -8.71 19.22 -4.47
C HIS A 34 -9.52 18.30 -3.56
N VAL A 35 -9.05 17.07 -3.37
CA VAL A 35 -9.66 16.16 -2.41
C VAL A 35 -9.44 16.68 -1.00
N GLY A 36 -8.33 17.37 -0.77
CA GLY A 36 -7.98 17.94 0.52
C GLY A 36 -8.76 19.19 0.90
N ARG A 37 -9.50 19.78 -0.01
CA ARG A 37 -10.25 21.02 0.31
C ARG A 37 -11.27 20.83 1.41
N ASP A 38 -12.05 19.76 1.34
CA ASP A 38 -13.02 19.45 2.38
C ASP A 38 -12.32 19.12 3.69
N ILE A 39 -11.16 18.51 3.60
CA ILE A 39 -10.32 18.19 4.75
C ILE A 39 -9.75 19.46 5.34
N MET A 40 -9.32 20.41 4.49
CA MET A 40 -8.83 21.70 4.97
C MET A 40 -9.88 22.47 5.72
N ALA A 41 -11.15 22.35 5.32
CA ALA A 41 -12.25 22.98 6.03
C ALA A 41 -12.45 22.41 7.42
N SER A 42 -12.01 21.18 7.67
CA SER A 42 -12.10 20.53 8.97
C SER A 42 -10.83 20.65 9.80
N LEU A 43 -9.87 21.48 9.38
CA LEU A 43 -8.60 21.71 10.10
C LEU A 43 -8.77 22.37 11.46
N LYS A 44 -9.99 22.69 11.85
CA LYS A 44 -10.29 23.17 13.19
C LYS A 44 -10.08 22.10 14.26
N THR A 45 -9.84 20.85 13.83
CA THR A 45 -9.65 19.73 14.74
C THR A 45 -8.21 19.25 14.77
N ILE A 46 -7.30 20.14 15.18
CA ILE A 46 -5.93 19.73 15.45
C ILE A 46 -5.88 19.20 16.87
N VAL A 47 -5.47 17.95 17.02
CA VAL A 47 -5.36 17.31 18.33
C VAL A 47 -3.92 16.84 18.52
N GLY A 48 -3.27 17.32 19.57
CA GLY A 48 -1.91 16.91 19.90
C GLY A 48 -0.88 17.21 18.81
N GLY A 49 -1.10 18.28 18.02
CA GLY A 49 -0.21 18.63 16.92
C GLY A 49 -0.43 17.83 15.66
N GLU A 50 -1.40 16.93 15.66
CA GLU A 50 -1.72 16.08 14.51
C GLU A 50 -2.99 16.56 13.83
N ILE A 51 -2.98 16.53 12.50
CA ILE A 51 -4.17 16.83 11.71
C ILE A 51 -4.89 15.51 11.45
N LYS A 52 -5.88 15.22 12.27
CA LYS A 52 -6.57 13.93 12.28
C LYS A 52 -7.16 13.55 10.92
N SER A 53 -7.77 14.50 10.22
CA SER A 53 -8.36 14.27 8.91
C SER A 53 -7.32 13.81 7.88
N TYR A 54 -6.11 14.37 7.95
CA TYR A 54 -5.03 13.97 7.06
C TYR A 54 -4.52 12.58 7.41
N THR A 55 -4.44 12.26 8.69
CA THR A 55 -4.02 10.92 9.13
C THR A 55 -4.99 9.87 8.61
N GLU A 56 -6.29 10.13 8.71
CA GLU A 56 -7.31 9.21 8.21
C GLU A 56 -7.23 9.06 6.69
N MET A 57 -7.02 10.17 5.98
CA MET A 57 -6.88 10.14 4.52
C MET A 57 -5.66 9.33 4.09
N LEU A 58 -4.52 9.52 4.77
CA LEU A 58 -3.30 8.80 4.45
C LEU A 58 -3.42 7.31 4.79
N THR A 59 -4.09 7.00 5.89
CA THR A 59 -4.35 5.60 6.26
C THR A 59 -5.19 4.92 5.20
N GLU A 60 -6.25 5.57 4.75
CA GLU A 60 -7.11 5.05 3.69
C GLU A 60 -6.32 4.86 2.38
N ALA A 61 -5.49 5.85 2.04
CA ALA A 61 -4.67 5.77 0.83
C ALA A 61 -3.71 4.57 0.88
N ARG A 62 -3.11 4.29 2.05
CA ARG A 62 -2.24 3.13 2.20
C ARG A 62 -3.01 1.82 2.03
N HIS A 63 -4.23 1.74 2.55
CA HIS A 63 -5.08 0.57 2.36
C HIS A 63 -5.41 0.35 0.88
N ILE A 64 -5.73 1.42 0.17
CA ILE A 64 -6.01 1.33 -1.27
C ILE A 64 -4.77 0.87 -2.03
N ALA A 65 -3.61 1.42 -1.68
CA ALA A 65 -2.35 1.03 -2.33
C ALA A 65 -2.07 -0.46 -2.14
N ILE A 66 -2.26 -0.98 -0.92
CA ILE A 66 -2.09 -2.39 -0.63
C ILE A 66 -3.09 -3.24 -1.42
N SER A 67 -4.36 -2.83 -1.48
CA SER A 67 -5.38 -3.54 -2.25
C SER A 67 -5.00 -3.68 -3.70
N ARG A 68 -4.47 -2.61 -4.29
CA ARG A 68 -4.03 -2.61 -5.69
C ARG A 68 -2.82 -3.50 -5.91
N LEU A 69 -1.88 -3.49 -4.95
CA LEU A 69 -0.72 -4.37 -4.98
C LEU A 69 -1.13 -5.84 -4.91
N VAL A 70 -2.05 -6.18 -4.01
CA VAL A 70 -2.56 -7.55 -3.85
C VAL A 70 -3.25 -8.00 -5.14
N GLU A 71 -4.01 -7.13 -5.77
CA GLU A 71 -4.68 -7.42 -7.04
C GLU A 71 -3.66 -7.81 -8.12
N GLU A 72 -2.55 -7.08 -8.19
CA GLU A 72 -1.49 -7.40 -9.14
C GLU A 72 -0.81 -8.72 -8.82
N ALA A 73 -0.60 -9.01 -7.54
CA ALA A 73 -0.01 -10.28 -7.11
C ALA A 73 -0.95 -11.45 -7.44
N LEU A 74 -2.25 -11.27 -7.27
CA LEU A 74 -3.24 -12.30 -7.60
C LEU A 74 -3.23 -12.63 -9.09
N LYS A 75 -3.03 -11.64 -9.94
CA LYS A 75 -2.92 -11.85 -11.39
C LYS A 75 -1.74 -12.74 -11.76
N LEU A 76 -0.69 -12.72 -10.94
CA LEU A 76 0.50 -13.56 -11.13
C LEU A 76 0.35 -14.92 -10.45
N GLU A 77 -0.80 -15.18 -9.82
CA GLU A 77 -1.06 -16.39 -9.05
C GLU A 77 -0.07 -16.57 -7.89
N ALA A 78 0.32 -15.46 -7.28
CA ALA A 78 1.26 -15.46 -6.17
C ALA A 78 0.63 -16.05 -4.91
N ASP A 79 1.47 -16.63 -4.07
CA ASP A 79 1.07 -17.09 -2.73
C ASP A 79 1.27 -16.00 -1.69
N ALA A 80 2.26 -15.13 -1.90
CA ALA A 80 2.59 -14.08 -0.95
C ALA A 80 3.31 -12.92 -1.63
N VAL A 81 3.34 -11.79 -0.93
CA VAL A 81 4.18 -10.63 -1.28
C VAL A 81 5.10 -10.40 -0.09
N VAL A 82 6.41 -10.43 -0.34
CA VAL A 82 7.43 -10.19 0.68
C VAL A 82 8.12 -8.86 0.43
N ASN A 83 8.83 -8.37 1.44
CA ASN A 83 9.54 -7.10 1.38
C ASN A 83 8.64 -5.92 0.97
N LEU A 84 7.40 -5.92 1.47
CA LEU A 84 6.46 -4.85 1.17
C LEU A 84 6.95 -3.55 1.79
N ARG A 85 7.03 -2.52 0.98
CA ARG A 85 7.47 -1.19 1.38
C ARG A 85 6.53 -0.15 0.81
N PHE A 86 6.55 1.01 1.42
CA PHE A 86 5.86 2.19 0.90
C PHE A 86 6.87 3.26 0.57
N THR A 87 6.56 4.05 -0.43
CA THR A 87 7.25 5.31 -0.67
C THR A 87 6.21 6.37 -1.05
N THR A 88 6.54 7.61 -0.76
CA THR A 88 5.68 8.73 -1.10
C THR A 88 6.51 9.74 -1.88
N SER A 89 5.88 10.40 -2.83
CA SER A 89 6.55 11.44 -3.61
C SER A 89 5.58 12.53 -4.00
N SER A 90 6.11 13.74 -4.08
CA SER A 90 5.35 14.87 -4.60
C SER A 90 5.42 14.80 -6.11
N ILE A 91 4.27 14.71 -6.77
CA ILE A 91 4.20 14.61 -8.23
C ILE A 91 4.13 15.99 -8.86
N MET A 92 3.32 16.83 -8.26
CA MET A 92 3.14 18.21 -8.68
C MET A 92 2.63 19.00 -7.49
N SER A 93 2.55 20.31 -7.60
CA SER A 93 2.05 21.16 -6.53
C SER A 93 0.66 20.68 -6.07
N GLY A 94 0.58 20.31 -4.80
CA GLY A 94 -0.67 19.87 -4.19
C GLY A 94 -1.07 18.43 -4.47
N SER A 95 -0.21 17.64 -5.10
CA SER A 95 -0.49 16.21 -5.35
C SER A 95 0.68 15.35 -4.92
N SER A 96 0.36 14.21 -4.33
CA SER A 96 1.36 13.25 -3.86
C SER A 96 0.97 11.85 -4.28
N GLU A 97 1.98 11.01 -4.50
CA GLU A 97 1.77 9.60 -4.76
C GLU A 97 2.16 8.80 -3.53
N ILE A 98 1.31 7.83 -3.18
CA ILE A 98 1.65 6.79 -2.21
C ILE A 98 1.78 5.51 -3.01
N LEU A 99 2.97 4.92 -2.97
CA LEU A 99 3.29 3.71 -3.71
C LEU A 99 3.62 2.58 -2.73
N ALA A 100 2.89 1.46 -2.84
CA ALA A 100 3.25 0.22 -2.17
C ALA A 100 3.95 -0.65 -3.21
N TYR A 101 5.02 -1.32 -2.83
CA TYR A 101 5.74 -2.23 -3.72
C TYR A 101 6.31 -3.38 -2.93
N GLY A 102 6.53 -4.49 -3.60
CA GLY A 102 7.07 -5.69 -2.99
C GLY A 102 7.32 -6.76 -4.03
N THR A 103 7.73 -7.93 -3.57
CA THR A 103 8.04 -9.06 -4.45
C THR A 103 6.98 -10.13 -4.30
N ALA A 104 6.32 -10.47 -5.41
CA ALA A 104 5.35 -11.56 -5.45
C ALA A 104 6.09 -12.88 -5.58
N VAL A 105 5.71 -13.87 -4.78
CA VAL A 105 6.40 -15.16 -4.71
C VAL A 105 5.44 -16.32 -4.65
N LYS A 106 5.91 -17.49 -5.09
CA LYS A 106 5.29 -18.78 -4.85
C LYS A 106 5.97 -19.41 -3.65
N LEU A 107 5.18 -20.02 -2.79
CA LEU A 107 5.68 -20.74 -1.63
C LEU A 107 5.59 -22.24 -1.89
N LYS A 108 6.50 -23.01 -1.33
CA LYS A 108 6.44 -24.47 -1.40
C LYS A 108 5.19 -24.97 -0.68
N PRO A 109 4.54 -26.04 -1.19
CA PRO A 109 3.39 -26.63 -0.53
C PRO A 109 3.70 -27.14 0.87
#